data_7d76f416ec15736f41e426070ed59372
#
_entry.id   7d76f416ec15736f41e426070ed59372
#
_cell.length_a   1.000
_cell.length_b   1.000
_cell.length_c   1.000
_cell.angle_alpha   90.00
_cell.angle_beta   90.00
_cell.angle_gamma   90.00
#
_symmetry.space_group_name_H-M   'P 1'
#
loop_
_entity.id
_entity.type
_entity.pdbx_description
1 polymer ?
#
loop_
_entity_poly.entity_id
_entity_poly.type
_entity_poly.pdbx_seq_one_letter_code
_entity_poly.pdbx_strand_id
1 'polypeptide(L)'
;MKIYLAEFLGTFWLVLGGCGSAVLAAAFPDVGIGLLGVSLAFGLTVLTMAYAIGHISGCHLNPAVSVGLWAGSRFPANQLLPYIVAQVLGAIVAGCVLYLIASGKAGFDVSTGFASNGYGAHSPGGYSLLAALVSEVVMTMMFLLVILGATDKRAPQGMAPIAIGLCLTLIHLISIPVTNTSVNPARSTGVAVFVGDWALAQLWLFWLAPIVGAVLGAVIYRFIGSAEN
;
A
#
# COMPACT_ATOMS: atom_id res chain seq x y z
N MET A 1 -22.25 4.71 -3.94
CA MET A 1 -21.79 3.74 -4.94
C MET A 1 -20.55 4.22 -5.69
N LYS A 2 -20.51 5.44 -6.27
CA LYS A 2 -19.37 5.96 -7.06
C LYS A 2 -18.04 5.99 -6.29
N ILE A 3 -18.05 6.40 -5.01
CA ILE A 3 -16.85 6.47 -4.17
C ILE A 3 -16.23 5.09 -3.92
N TYR A 4 -17.05 4.05 -3.71
CA TYR A 4 -16.57 2.68 -3.49
C TYR A 4 -16.00 2.06 -4.77
N LEU A 5 -16.61 2.36 -5.92
CA LEU A 5 -16.06 1.95 -7.22
C LEU A 5 -14.71 2.64 -7.49
N ALA A 6 -14.55 3.90 -7.12
CA ALA A 6 -13.29 4.61 -7.24
C ALA A 6 -12.20 3.97 -6.35
N GLU A 7 -12.52 3.64 -5.09
CA GLU A 7 -11.58 2.93 -4.20
C GLU A 7 -11.23 1.53 -4.72
N PHE A 8 -12.20 0.79 -5.24
CA PHE A 8 -11.97 -0.51 -5.89
C PHE A 8 -11.00 -0.38 -7.07
N LEU A 9 -11.29 0.52 -8.02
CA LEU A 9 -10.45 0.71 -9.21
C LEU A 9 -9.07 1.25 -8.88
N GLY A 10 -8.99 2.17 -7.92
CA GLY A 10 -7.72 2.72 -7.49
C GLY A 10 -6.84 1.67 -6.79
N THR A 11 -7.43 0.85 -5.91
CA THR A 11 -6.69 -0.23 -5.25
C THR A 11 -6.32 -1.34 -6.24
N PHE A 12 -7.21 -1.65 -7.18
CA PHE A 12 -6.90 -2.55 -8.31
C PHE A 12 -5.66 -2.06 -9.06
N TRP A 13 -5.60 -0.77 -9.44
CA TRP A 13 -4.45 -0.20 -10.15
C TRP A 13 -3.18 -0.21 -9.31
N LEU A 14 -3.29 0.10 -8.01
CA LEU A 14 -2.16 0.06 -7.09
C LEU A 14 -1.52 -1.34 -7.04
N VAL A 15 -2.33 -2.38 -6.88
CA VAL A 15 -1.85 -3.76 -6.77
C VAL A 15 -1.35 -4.27 -8.12
N LEU A 16 -2.10 -4.05 -9.19
CA LEU A 16 -1.68 -4.48 -10.53
C LEU A 16 -0.39 -3.78 -10.98
N GLY A 17 -0.28 -2.47 -10.79
CA GLY A 17 0.91 -1.73 -11.16
C GLY A 17 2.11 -2.01 -10.26
N GLY A 18 1.91 -1.96 -8.94
CA GLY A 18 2.98 -2.18 -7.97
C GLY A 18 3.45 -3.64 -7.91
N CYS A 19 2.56 -4.57 -7.57
CA CYS A 19 2.92 -5.98 -7.51
C CYS A 19 3.21 -6.55 -8.90
N GLY A 20 2.51 -6.09 -9.93
CA GLY A 20 2.78 -6.49 -11.31
C GLY A 20 4.16 -6.06 -11.80
N SER A 21 4.63 -4.87 -11.45
CA SER A 21 5.99 -4.44 -11.75
C SER A 21 7.04 -5.34 -11.11
N ALA A 22 6.79 -5.81 -9.88
CA ALA A 22 7.68 -6.73 -9.18
C ALA A 22 7.68 -8.13 -9.84
N VAL A 23 6.51 -8.66 -10.19
CA VAL A 23 6.36 -10.03 -10.73
C VAL A 23 6.81 -10.12 -12.19
N LEU A 24 6.46 -9.11 -13.00
CA LEU A 24 6.63 -9.18 -14.46
C LEU A 24 7.92 -8.53 -14.95
N ALA A 25 8.39 -7.45 -14.28
CA ALA A 25 9.43 -6.60 -14.82
C ALA A 25 10.69 -6.46 -13.96
N ALA A 26 10.64 -6.75 -12.65
CA ALA A 26 11.77 -6.51 -11.76
C ALA A 26 13.04 -7.25 -12.19
N ALA A 27 12.91 -8.53 -12.55
CA ALA A 27 14.01 -9.40 -12.97
C ALA A 27 13.96 -9.75 -14.47
N PHE A 28 13.43 -8.85 -15.31
CA PHE A 28 13.42 -9.08 -16.74
C PHE A 28 14.86 -9.09 -17.28
N PRO A 29 15.25 -10.09 -18.12
CA PRO A 29 16.62 -10.22 -18.57
C PRO A 29 17.17 -8.94 -19.20
N ASP A 30 18.39 -8.58 -18.82
CA ASP A 30 19.20 -7.46 -19.31
C ASP A 30 18.67 -6.04 -19.04
N VAL A 31 17.34 -5.86 -18.91
CA VAL A 31 16.70 -4.54 -18.75
C VAL A 31 15.67 -4.48 -17.62
N GLY A 32 15.78 -5.39 -16.64
CA GLY A 32 14.90 -5.43 -15.48
C GLY A 32 14.95 -4.15 -14.65
N ILE A 33 13.78 -3.76 -14.13
CA ILE A 33 13.64 -2.48 -13.41
C ILE A 33 14.16 -2.54 -11.97
N GLY A 34 14.37 -3.72 -11.43
CA GLY A 34 14.89 -3.93 -10.09
C GLY A 34 14.10 -3.26 -8.98
N LEU A 35 14.73 -3.13 -7.81
CA LEU A 35 14.12 -2.49 -6.64
C LEU A 35 13.73 -1.03 -6.91
N LEU A 36 14.56 -0.27 -7.61
CA LEU A 36 14.29 1.13 -7.92
C LEU A 36 13.01 1.28 -8.76
N GLY A 37 12.88 0.50 -9.83
CA GLY A 37 11.72 0.57 -10.71
C GLY A 37 10.44 0.12 -10.03
N VAL A 38 10.49 -0.93 -9.20
CA VAL A 38 9.33 -1.37 -8.40
C VAL A 38 8.90 -0.29 -7.41
N SER A 39 9.85 0.35 -6.73
CA SER A 39 9.55 1.45 -5.80
C SER A 39 8.88 2.63 -6.50
N LEU A 40 9.38 3.00 -7.67
CA LEU A 40 8.77 4.04 -8.51
C LEU A 40 7.37 3.63 -8.97
N ALA A 41 7.17 2.38 -9.39
CA ALA A 41 5.87 1.90 -9.85
C ALA A 41 4.79 2.02 -8.76
N PHE A 42 5.09 1.61 -7.52
CA PHE A 42 4.15 1.78 -6.40
C PHE A 42 3.80 3.26 -6.16
N GLY A 43 4.80 4.15 -6.14
CA GLY A 43 4.55 5.57 -5.98
C GLY A 43 3.73 6.18 -7.12
N LEU A 44 4.02 5.79 -8.36
CA LEU A 44 3.30 6.25 -9.56
C LEU A 44 1.85 5.79 -9.58
N THR A 45 1.53 4.57 -9.09
CA THR A 45 0.13 4.13 -9.02
C THR A 45 -0.71 5.05 -8.13
N VAL A 46 -0.19 5.39 -6.94
CA VAL A 46 -0.88 6.31 -6.03
C VAL A 46 -0.92 7.72 -6.59
N LEU A 47 0.19 8.24 -7.12
CA LEU A 47 0.27 9.58 -7.70
C LEU A 47 -0.77 9.77 -8.81
N THR A 48 -0.81 8.83 -9.75
CA THR A 48 -1.73 8.91 -10.90
C THR A 48 -3.18 8.78 -10.48
N MET A 49 -3.49 7.83 -9.57
CA MET A 49 -4.86 7.65 -9.08
C MET A 49 -5.32 8.79 -8.17
N ALA A 50 -4.43 9.39 -7.37
CA ALA A 50 -4.80 10.55 -6.57
C ALA A 50 -5.22 11.75 -7.43
N TYR A 51 -4.60 11.97 -8.58
CA TYR A 51 -5.08 12.94 -9.56
C TYR A 51 -6.37 12.51 -10.25
N ALA A 52 -6.48 11.22 -10.60
CA ALA A 52 -7.61 10.71 -11.38
C ALA A 52 -8.92 10.62 -10.58
N ILE A 53 -8.87 10.18 -9.31
CA ILE A 53 -10.05 9.88 -8.49
C ILE A 53 -10.04 10.53 -7.10
N GLY A 54 -9.00 11.30 -6.74
CA GLY A 54 -8.93 11.94 -5.43
C GLY A 54 -10.12 12.85 -5.13
N HIS A 55 -10.63 13.56 -6.12
CA HIS A 55 -11.83 14.40 -6.02
C HIS A 55 -13.14 13.59 -5.92
N ILE A 56 -13.12 12.27 -6.15
CA ILE A 56 -14.30 11.40 -6.06
C ILE A 56 -14.38 10.72 -4.70
N SER A 57 -13.29 10.02 -4.28
CA SER A 57 -13.28 9.17 -3.08
C SER A 57 -12.30 9.62 -1.99
N GLY A 58 -11.43 10.58 -2.28
CA GLY A 58 -10.27 10.88 -1.45
C GLY A 58 -9.05 10.01 -1.77
N CYS A 59 -9.22 8.97 -2.62
CA CYS A 59 -8.13 8.09 -3.08
C CYS A 59 -7.33 7.48 -1.92
N HIS A 60 -8.01 6.78 -1.01
CA HIS A 60 -7.37 6.11 0.13
C HIS A 60 -6.60 4.87 -0.32
N LEU A 61 -7.20 4.00 -1.12
CA LEU A 61 -6.66 2.77 -1.73
C LEU A 61 -6.00 1.82 -0.71
N ASN A 62 -6.30 2.00 0.57
CA ASN A 62 -5.55 1.38 1.66
C ASN A 62 -6.38 1.38 2.94
N PRO A 63 -6.70 0.21 3.53
CA PRO A 63 -7.42 0.12 4.79
C PRO A 63 -6.74 0.87 5.95
N ALA A 64 -5.40 0.81 6.05
CA ALA A 64 -4.67 1.51 7.10
C ALA A 64 -4.78 3.03 6.95
N VAL A 65 -4.72 3.57 5.73
CA VAL A 65 -4.96 4.99 5.45
C VAL A 65 -6.39 5.38 5.82
N SER A 66 -7.39 4.57 5.46
CA SER A 66 -8.80 4.83 5.81
C SER A 66 -9.02 4.88 7.32
N VAL A 67 -8.43 3.93 8.08
CA VAL A 67 -8.45 3.92 9.56
C VAL A 67 -7.72 5.14 10.13
N GLY A 68 -6.55 5.47 9.60
CA GLY A 68 -5.79 6.62 10.06
C GLY A 68 -6.49 7.95 9.81
N LEU A 69 -7.13 8.15 8.67
CA LEU A 69 -7.94 9.34 8.38
C LEU A 69 -9.17 9.41 9.29
N TRP A 70 -9.81 8.28 9.61
CA TRP A 70 -10.85 8.22 10.62
C TRP A 70 -10.32 8.62 12.00
N ALA A 71 -9.21 8.05 12.45
CA ALA A 71 -8.58 8.39 13.73
C ALA A 71 -8.16 9.87 13.79
N GLY A 72 -7.77 10.45 12.64
CA GLY A 72 -7.47 11.87 12.46
C GLY A 72 -8.70 12.78 12.32
N SER A 73 -9.92 12.23 12.47
CA SER A 73 -11.20 12.96 12.31
C SER A 73 -11.41 13.58 10.92
N ARG A 74 -10.80 12.98 9.89
CA ARG A 74 -10.93 13.40 8.49
C ARG A 74 -11.76 12.45 7.63
N PHE A 75 -12.27 11.36 8.22
CA PHE A 75 -13.10 10.39 7.53
C PHE A 75 -14.21 9.85 8.45
N PRO A 76 -15.47 9.70 7.98
CA PRO A 76 -16.57 9.26 8.82
C PRO A 76 -16.55 7.75 9.06
N ALA A 77 -16.83 7.32 10.30
CA ALA A 77 -16.78 5.92 10.72
C ALA A 77 -17.71 4.99 9.93
N ASN A 78 -18.89 5.49 9.54
CA ASN A 78 -19.89 4.70 8.81
C ASN A 78 -19.46 4.35 7.38
N GLN A 79 -18.46 5.01 6.83
CA GLN A 79 -17.88 4.69 5.52
C GLN A 79 -16.65 3.80 5.59
N LEU A 80 -16.10 3.55 6.79
CA LEU A 80 -14.84 2.83 6.95
C LEU A 80 -14.92 1.39 6.41
N LEU A 81 -15.92 0.63 6.86
CA LEU A 81 -16.09 -0.77 6.43
C LEU A 81 -16.37 -0.89 4.92
N PRO A 82 -17.28 -0.11 4.31
CA PRO A 82 -17.46 -0.14 2.85
C PRO A 82 -16.20 0.19 2.04
N TYR A 83 -15.36 1.13 2.52
CA TYR A 83 -14.08 1.44 1.88
C TYR A 83 -13.13 0.25 1.95
N ILE A 84 -12.94 -0.34 3.12
CA ILE A 84 -12.07 -1.50 3.31
C ILE A 84 -12.51 -2.67 2.41
N VAL A 85 -13.81 -2.95 2.33
CA VAL A 85 -14.33 -4.00 1.46
C VAL A 85 -14.03 -3.70 -0.01
N ALA A 86 -14.29 -2.48 -0.48
CA ALA A 86 -14.00 -2.08 -1.85
C ALA A 86 -12.50 -2.20 -2.20
N GLN A 87 -11.64 -1.75 -1.29
CA GLN A 87 -10.19 -1.81 -1.43
C GLN A 87 -9.68 -3.26 -1.48
N VAL A 88 -10.14 -4.12 -0.57
CA VAL A 88 -9.73 -5.55 -0.54
C VAL A 88 -10.21 -6.27 -1.79
N LEU A 89 -11.44 -6.05 -2.23
CA LEU A 89 -11.96 -6.64 -3.46
C LEU A 89 -11.17 -6.17 -4.68
N GLY A 90 -10.85 -4.86 -4.78
CA GLY A 90 -10.01 -4.33 -5.85
C GLY A 90 -8.63 -4.98 -5.89
N ALA A 91 -8.01 -5.17 -4.71
CA ALA A 91 -6.72 -5.83 -4.59
C ALA A 91 -6.76 -7.30 -5.01
N ILE A 92 -7.80 -8.06 -4.61
CA ILE A 92 -7.96 -9.48 -4.99
C ILE A 92 -8.18 -9.60 -6.49
N VAL A 93 -9.02 -8.75 -7.08
CA VAL A 93 -9.24 -8.77 -8.54
C VAL A 93 -7.96 -8.41 -9.30
N ALA A 94 -7.17 -7.47 -8.80
CA ALA A 94 -5.85 -7.16 -9.36
C ALA A 94 -4.89 -8.36 -9.28
N GLY A 95 -4.85 -9.05 -8.14
CA GLY A 95 -4.09 -10.28 -7.97
C GLY A 95 -4.53 -11.38 -8.96
N CYS A 96 -5.85 -11.52 -9.18
CA CYS A 96 -6.38 -12.46 -10.17
C CYS A 96 -5.90 -12.12 -11.59
N VAL A 97 -6.01 -10.86 -12.00
CA VAL A 97 -5.53 -10.42 -13.32
C VAL A 97 -4.03 -10.61 -13.46
N LEU A 98 -3.25 -10.25 -12.43
CA LEU A 98 -1.80 -10.46 -12.42
C LEU A 98 -1.44 -11.95 -12.52
N TYR A 99 -2.16 -12.82 -11.80
CA TYR A 99 -1.97 -14.27 -11.85
C TYR A 99 -2.22 -14.81 -13.27
N LEU A 100 -3.32 -14.38 -13.91
CA LEU A 100 -3.64 -14.77 -15.28
C LEU A 100 -2.55 -14.33 -16.28
N ILE A 101 -2.01 -13.12 -16.12
CA ILE A 101 -0.93 -12.62 -16.97
C ILE A 101 0.36 -13.43 -16.73
N ALA A 102 0.76 -13.58 -15.47
CA ALA A 102 2.00 -14.25 -15.10
C ALA A 102 2.01 -15.75 -15.47
N SER A 103 0.87 -16.43 -15.33
CA SER A 103 0.71 -17.85 -15.69
C SER A 103 0.80 -18.12 -17.20
N GLY A 104 0.75 -17.09 -18.03
CA GLY A 104 1.08 -17.19 -19.45
C GLY A 104 2.55 -17.48 -19.74
N LYS A 105 3.43 -17.33 -18.75
CA LYS A 105 4.86 -17.66 -18.86
C LYS A 105 5.12 -19.11 -18.43
N ALA A 106 5.76 -19.90 -19.29
CA ALA A 106 6.17 -21.26 -18.93
C ALA A 106 7.06 -21.29 -17.68
N GLY A 107 6.78 -22.19 -16.75
CA GLY A 107 7.52 -22.31 -15.50
C GLY A 107 7.16 -21.27 -14.42
N PHE A 108 6.10 -20.49 -14.62
CA PHE A 108 5.60 -19.61 -13.55
C PHE A 108 5.08 -20.48 -12.38
N ASP A 109 5.54 -20.13 -11.17
CA ASP A 109 5.12 -20.76 -9.93
C ASP A 109 4.75 -19.68 -8.90
N VAL A 110 3.47 -19.60 -8.57
CA VAL A 110 2.93 -18.61 -7.63
C VAL A 110 3.48 -18.80 -6.20
N SER A 111 3.85 -20.02 -5.83
CA SER A 111 4.36 -20.36 -4.50
C SER A 111 5.71 -19.70 -4.19
N THR A 112 6.44 -19.24 -5.22
CA THR A 112 7.73 -18.54 -5.07
C THR A 112 7.61 -17.14 -4.48
N GLY A 113 6.37 -16.65 -4.26
CA GLY A 113 6.14 -15.43 -3.48
C GLY A 113 5.19 -14.41 -4.09
N PHE A 114 5.05 -14.31 -5.41
CA PHE A 114 4.05 -13.47 -6.10
C PHE A 114 3.90 -12.05 -5.53
N ALA A 115 5.02 -11.40 -5.23
CA ALA A 115 5.11 -10.10 -4.55
C ALA A 115 4.44 -10.05 -3.16
N SER A 116 4.23 -11.17 -2.49
CA SER A 116 3.68 -11.23 -1.14
C SER A 116 4.65 -10.64 -0.11
N ASN A 117 4.09 -10.14 0.96
CA ASN A 117 4.84 -9.64 2.10
C ASN A 117 5.18 -10.79 3.06
N GLY A 118 6.37 -10.70 3.70
CA GLY A 118 6.81 -11.73 4.61
C GLY A 118 7.88 -11.25 5.59
N TYR A 119 8.11 -12.07 6.62
CA TYR A 119 9.17 -11.90 7.61
C TYR A 119 9.87 -13.23 7.90
N GLY A 120 11.02 -13.19 8.59
CA GLY A 120 11.81 -14.38 8.87
C GLY A 120 12.28 -15.03 7.58
N ALA A 121 11.98 -16.31 7.39
CA ALA A 121 12.34 -17.07 6.19
C ALA A 121 11.71 -16.54 4.89
N HIS A 122 10.63 -15.76 5.00
CA HIS A 122 9.92 -15.16 3.86
C HIS A 122 10.20 -13.67 3.69
N SER A 123 11.08 -13.09 4.51
CA SER A 123 11.61 -11.74 4.28
C SER A 123 12.57 -11.76 3.10
N PRO A 124 12.53 -10.80 2.15
CA PRO A 124 13.49 -10.74 1.06
C PRO A 124 14.95 -10.67 1.54
N GLY A 125 15.22 -9.96 2.62
CA GLY A 125 16.55 -9.82 3.23
C GLY A 125 16.76 -10.66 4.51
N GLY A 126 15.85 -11.58 4.87
CA GLY A 126 15.98 -12.43 6.06
C GLY A 126 15.69 -11.72 7.39
N TYR A 127 14.95 -10.62 7.39
CA TYR A 127 14.66 -9.83 8.60
C TYR A 127 13.64 -10.51 9.52
N SER A 128 13.87 -10.36 10.83
CA SER A 128 13.02 -10.95 11.86
C SER A 128 11.61 -10.36 11.91
N LEU A 129 10.70 -11.04 12.63
CA LEU A 129 9.36 -10.55 12.95
C LEU A 129 9.39 -9.15 13.58
N LEU A 130 10.30 -8.90 14.55
CA LEU A 130 10.40 -7.61 15.22
C LEU A 130 10.82 -6.51 14.24
N ALA A 131 11.80 -6.78 13.36
CA ALA A 131 12.22 -5.84 12.33
C ALA A 131 11.08 -5.52 11.36
N ALA A 132 10.31 -6.52 10.96
CA ALA A 132 9.13 -6.36 10.11
C ALA A 132 8.05 -5.51 10.79
N LEU A 133 7.74 -5.80 12.06
CA LEU A 133 6.77 -5.03 12.85
C LEU A 133 7.15 -3.56 12.94
N VAL A 134 8.39 -3.28 13.34
CA VAL A 134 8.89 -1.90 13.47
C VAL A 134 8.88 -1.18 12.11
N SER A 135 9.34 -1.85 11.05
CA SER A 135 9.34 -1.29 9.69
C SER A 135 7.93 -0.90 9.25
N GLU A 136 6.97 -1.82 9.33
CA GLU A 136 5.59 -1.58 8.88
C GLU A 136 4.90 -0.49 9.71
N VAL A 137 5.09 -0.47 11.03
CA VAL A 137 4.52 0.57 11.90
C VAL A 137 5.12 1.95 11.55
N VAL A 138 6.45 2.05 11.49
CA VAL A 138 7.11 3.35 11.27
C VAL A 138 6.86 3.87 9.86
N MET A 139 6.96 3.01 8.84
CA MET A 139 6.73 3.42 7.46
C MET A 139 5.28 3.88 7.24
N THR A 140 4.29 3.18 7.81
CA THR A 140 2.88 3.59 7.68
C THR A 140 2.58 4.84 8.50
N MET A 141 3.19 5.00 9.67
CA MET A 141 3.09 6.23 10.48
C MET A 141 3.57 7.45 9.68
N MET A 142 4.74 7.36 9.06
CA MET A 142 5.29 8.44 8.23
C MET A 142 4.44 8.68 6.98
N PHE A 143 3.93 7.61 6.36
CA PHE A 143 3.04 7.74 5.21
C PHE A 143 1.79 8.54 5.56
N LEU A 144 1.15 8.22 6.68
CA LEU A 144 -0.05 8.96 7.11
C LEU A 144 0.26 10.41 7.53
N LEU A 145 1.41 10.67 8.17
CA LEU A 145 1.86 12.04 8.45
C LEU A 145 1.96 12.86 7.16
N VAL A 146 2.57 12.30 6.11
CA VAL A 146 2.67 12.98 4.81
C VAL A 146 1.29 13.17 4.17
N ILE A 147 0.40 12.17 4.23
CA ILE A 147 -0.96 12.27 3.69
C ILE A 147 -1.71 13.41 4.40
N LEU A 148 -1.72 13.42 5.73
CA LEU A 148 -2.43 14.43 6.52
C LEU A 148 -1.86 15.84 6.30
N GLY A 149 -0.52 15.96 6.21
CA GLY A 149 0.15 17.23 5.96
C GLY A 149 -0.08 17.75 4.55
N ALA A 150 0.11 16.90 3.54
CA ALA A 150 -0.06 17.30 2.14
C ALA A 150 -1.53 17.63 1.77
N THR A 151 -2.49 17.08 2.51
CA THR A 151 -3.93 17.34 2.33
C THR A 151 -4.48 18.36 3.33
N ASP A 152 -3.65 18.99 4.14
CA ASP A 152 -4.05 20.09 5.01
C ASP A 152 -4.45 21.31 4.17
N LYS A 153 -5.45 22.07 4.66
CA LYS A 153 -5.93 23.29 3.97
C LYS A 153 -4.85 24.37 3.80
N ARG A 154 -3.82 24.32 4.65
CA ARG A 154 -2.65 25.24 4.62
C ARG A 154 -1.58 24.78 3.64
N ALA A 155 -1.63 23.54 3.17
CA ALA A 155 -0.67 23.01 2.22
C ALA A 155 -0.93 23.55 0.79
N PRO A 156 0.10 23.58 -0.07
CA PRO A 156 -0.06 24.02 -1.47
C PRO A 156 -1.09 23.16 -2.19
N GLN A 157 -2.12 23.81 -2.73
CA GLN A 157 -3.21 23.11 -3.42
C GLN A 157 -2.71 22.38 -4.67
N GLY A 158 -3.26 21.21 -4.92
CA GLY A 158 -2.94 20.38 -6.09
C GLY A 158 -1.63 19.60 -6.00
N MET A 159 -0.80 19.79 -4.97
CA MET A 159 0.51 19.14 -4.83
C MET A 159 0.47 17.84 -4.00
N ALA A 160 -0.62 17.59 -3.27
CA ALA A 160 -0.76 16.40 -2.42
C ALA A 160 -0.48 15.08 -3.15
N PRO A 161 -1.00 14.82 -4.37
CA PRO A 161 -0.74 13.58 -5.10
C PRO A 161 0.76 13.33 -5.34
N ILE A 162 1.53 14.38 -5.63
CA ILE A 162 2.98 14.28 -5.86
C ILE A 162 3.69 13.90 -4.55
N ALA A 163 3.40 14.61 -3.46
CA ALA A 163 4.02 14.35 -2.16
C ALA A 163 3.71 12.93 -1.67
N ILE A 164 2.46 12.48 -1.78
CA ILE A 164 2.01 11.17 -1.33
C ILE A 164 2.62 10.04 -2.18
N GLY A 165 2.62 10.20 -3.51
CA GLY A 165 3.22 9.21 -4.41
C GLY A 165 4.74 9.08 -4.20
N LEU A 166 5.46 10.19 -4.09
CA LEU A 166 6.90 10.18 -3.81
C LEU A 166 7.22 9.63 -2.42
N CYS A 167 6.38 9.90 -1.42
CA CYS A 167 6.52 9.28 -0.11
C CYS A 167 6.40 7.76 -0.18
N LEU A 168 5.43 7.24 -0.92
CA LEU A 168 5.29 5.79 -1.11
C LEU A 168 6.49 5.20 -1.87
N THR A 169 7.02 5.91 -2.87
CA THR A 169 8.28 5.52 -3.54
C THR A 169 9.42 5.41 -2.53
N LEU A 170 9.63 6.43 -1.69
CA LEU A 170 10.68 6.45 -0.68
C LEU A 170 10.54 5.30 0.32
N ILE A 171 9.32 5.03 0.79
CA ILE A 171 9.01 3.91 1.68
C ILE A 171 9.42 2.57 1.04
N HIS A 172 9.10 2.36 -0.24
CA HIS A 172 9.48 1.13 -0.96
C HIS A 172 10.99 1.01 -1.13
N LEU A 173 11.70 2.11 -1.43
CA LEU A 173 13.16 2.14 -1.50
C LEU A 173 13.83 1.70 -0.19
N ILE A 174 13.19 2.01 0.96
CA ILE A 174 13.69 1.66 2.29
C ILE A 174 13.35 0.22 2.67
N SER A 175 12.12 -0.22 2.46
CA SER A 175 11.55 -1.37 3.17
C SER A 175 11.24 -2.60 2.31
N ILE A 176 11.43 -2.55 0.98
CA ILE A 176 11.34 -3.77 0.14
C ILE A 176 12.26 -4.88 0.68
N PRO A 177 13.54 -4.64 1.04
CA PRO A 177 14.40 -5.69 1.58
C PRO A 177 13.88 -6.30 2.89
N VAL A 178 13.10 -5.55 3.68
CA VAL A 178 12.65 -5.98 5.01
C VAL A 178 11.42 -6.87 4.93
N THR A 179 10.37 -6.42 4.24
CA THR A 179 9.06 -7.11 4.22
C THR A 179 8.47 -7.26 2.82
N ASN A 180 9.17 -6.84 1.78
CA ASN A 180 8.60 -6.54 0.48
C ASN A 180 7.55 -5.41 0.54
N THR A 181 7.65 -4.56 1.50
CA THR A 181 6.84 -3.37 1.80
C THR A 181 5.33 -3.60 1.67
N SER A 182 4.64 -3.60 2.80
CA SER A 182 3.17 -3.59 2.82
C SER A 182 2.62 -2.17 2.89
N VAL A 183 2.69 -1.59 4.06
CA VAL A 183 2.02 -0.35 4.51
C VAL A 183 0.54 -0.27 4.09
N ASN A 184 -0.02 -1.40 3.62
CA ASN A 184 -1.35 -1.48 3.03
C ASN A 184 -1.94 -2.89 3.18
N PRO A 185 -2.89 -3.12 4.09
CA PRO A 185 -3.53 -4.41 4.29
C PRO A 185 -4.21 -4.99 3.03
N ALA A 186 -4.83 -4.16 2.20
CA ALA A 186 -5.47 -4.61 0.96
C ALA A 186 -4.42 -5.10 -0.06
N ARG A 187 -3.32 -4.35 -0.22
CA ARG A 187 -2.20 -4.77 -1.08
C ARG A 187 -1.66 -6.13 -0.67
N SER A 188 -1.46 -6.35 0.62
CA SER A 188 -0.94 -7.62 1.13
C SER A 188 -1.92 -8.78 0.92
N THR A 189 -3.21 -8.54 1.19
CA THR A 189 -4.27 -9.53 0.99
C THR A 189 -4.39 -9.93 -0.48
N GLY A 190 -4.33 -8.94 -1.40
CA GLY A 190 -4.56 -9.14 -2.83
C GLY A 190 -3.63 -10.15 -3.50
N VAL A 191 -2.43 -10.36 -2.98
CA VAL A 191 -1.45 -11.33 -3.49
C VAL A 191 -1.32 -12.56 -2.58
N ALA A 192 -1.48 -12.40 -1.26
CA ALA A 192 -1.35 -13.50 -0.31
C ALA A 192 -2.39 -14.61 -0.55
N VAL A 193 -3.61 -14.27 -0.97
CA VAL A 193 -4.67 -15.25 -1.26
C VAL A 193 -4.33 -16.18 -2.42
N PHE A 194 -3.41 -15.80 -3.31
CA PHE A 194 -2.95 -16.63 -4.43
C PHE A 194 -1.76 -17.50 -4.06
N VAL A 195 -0.87 -17.03 -3.19
CA VAL A 195 0.25 -17.80 -2.65
C VAL A 195 -0.24 -18.84 -1.64
N GLY A 196 -1.24 -18.48 -0.84
CA GLY A 196 -1.76 -19.35 0.23
C GLY A 196 -0.76 -19.51 1.38
N ASP A 197 -0.83 -20.67 2.04
CA ASP A 197 0.10 -21.18 3.06
C ASP A 197 0.79 -20.08 3.92
N TRP A 198 2.09 -19.92 3.80
CA TRP A 198 2.89 -18.99 4.60
C TRP A 198 2.44 -17.53 4.46
N ALA A 199 2.03 -17.12 3.25
CA ALA A 199 1.63 -15.73 3.01
C ALA A 199 0.33 -15.38 3.75
N LEU A 200 -0.62 -16.31 3.81
CA LEU A 200 -1.83 -16.15 4.63
C LEU A 200 -1.51 -16.25 6.14
N ALA A 201 -0.62 -17.16 6.54
CA ALA A 201 -0.23 -17.30 7.93
C ALA A 201 0.47 -16.04 8.48
N GLN A 202 1.19 -15.29 7.65
CA GLN A 202 1.88 -14.07 8.03
C GLN A 202 1.05 -12.78 7.79
N LEU A 203 -0.11 -12.86 7.14
CA LEU A 203 -0.92 -11.71 6.72
C LEU A 203 -1.38 -10.84 7.90
N TRP A 204 -1.56 -11.43 9.09
CA TRP A 204 -1.99 -10.71 10.29
C TRP A 204 -1.08 -9.52 10.63
N LEU A 205 0.25 -9.66 10.44
CA LEU A 205 1.21 -8.59 10.69
C LEU A 205 0.94 -7.39 9.77
N PHE A 206 0.68 -7.67 8.49
CA PHE A 206 0.46 -6.69 7.43
C PHE A 206 -0.94 -6.04 7.47
N TRP A 207 -1.79 -6.49 8.39
CA TRP A 207 -2.99 -5.79 8.82
C TRP A 207 -2.72 -4.97 10.08
N LEU A 208 -2.19 -5.60 11.12
CA LEU A 208 -2.01 -4.97 12.43
C LEU A 208 -1.01 -3.81 12.40
N ALA A 209 0.20 -4.06 11.91
CA ALA A 209 1.28 -3.09 11.97
C ALA A 209 0.99 -1.80 11.16
N PRO A 210 0.50 -1.87 9.89
CA PRO A 210 0.11 -0.67 9.16
C PRO A 210 -1.02 0.11 9.84
N ILE A 211 -2.03 -0.58 10.40
CA ILE A 211 -3.13 0.10 11.11
C ILE A 211 -2.61 0.83 12.35
N VAL A 212 -1.76 0.19 13.15
CA VAL A 212 -1.13 0.83 14.32
C VAL A 212 -0.32 2.04 13.89
N GLY A 213 0.52 1.90 12.86
CA GLY A 213 1.31 3.01 12.32
C GLY A 213 0.44 4.18 11.86
N ALA A 214 -0.64 3.88 11.14
CA ALA A 214 -1.57 4.91 10.66
C ALA A 214 -2.25 5.67 11.81
N VAL A 215 -2.68 4.97 12.85
CA VAL A 215 -3.27 5.61 14.05
C VAL A 215 -2.24 6.48 14.77
N LEU A 216 -1.00 6.00 14.94
CA LEU A 216 0.08 6.80 15.53
C LEU A 216 0.38 8.04 14.69
N GLY A 217 0.45 7.93 13.37
CA GLY A 217 0.63 9.07 12.46
C GLY A 217 -0.49 10.10 12.59
N ALA A 218 -1.74 9.65 12.72
CA ALA A 218 -2.88 10.53 12.94
C ALA A 218 -2.79 11.27 14.29
N VAL A 219 -2.44 10.56 15.37
CA VAL A 219 -2.26 11.14 16.71
C VAL A 219 -1.16 12.19 16.68
N ILE A 220 0.03 11.86 16.14
CA ILE A 220 1.15 12.79 16.03
C ILE A 220 0.76 14.02 15.21
N TYR A 221 0.11 13.83 14.06
CA TYR A 221 -0.29 14.96 13.23
C TYR A 221 -1.28 15.90 13.94
N ARG A 222 -2.17 15.39 14.80
CA ARG A 222 -3.06 16.24 15.60
C ARG A 222 -2.30 17.15 16.56
N PHE A 223 -1.13 16.74 17.07
CA PHE A 223 -0.29 17.59 17.93
C PHE A 223 0.48 18.64 17.12
N ILE A 224 1.18 18.22 16.07
CA ILE A 224 2.03 19.13 15.29
C ILE A 224 1.26 20.00 14.30
N GLY A 225 0.08 19.55 13.86
CA GLY A 225 -0.76 20.24 12.90
C GLY A 225 -1.81 21.16 13.52
N SER A 226 -1.98 21.17 14.86
CA SER A 226 -2.83 22.13 15.55
C SER A 226 -2.26 23.54 15.35
N ALA A 227 -3.09 24.46 14.82
CA ALA A 227 -2.72 25.87 14.83
C ALA A 227 -2.52 26.31 16.31
N GLU A 228 -1.41 26.95 16.60
CA GLU A 228 -1.30 27.71 17.86
C GLU A 228 -2.39 28.77 17.84
N ASN A 229 -3.30 28.73 18.83
CA ASN A 229 -4.32 29.75 19.05
C ASN A 229 -3.67 31.04 19.56
#